data_5f4585ebb9ab9f42639f9abb81c094a5
#
_entry.id   5f4585ebb9ab9f42639f9abb81c094a5
#
_cell.length_a   1.000
_cell.length_b   1.000
_cell.length_c   1.000
_cell.angle_alpha   90.00
_cell.angle_beta   90.00
_cell.angle_gamma   90.00
#
_symmetry.space_group_name_H-M   'P 1'
#
loop_
_entity.id
_entity.type
_entity.pdbx_description
1 polymer ?
#
loop_
_entity_poly.entity_id
_entity_poly.type
_entity_poly.pdbx_seq_one_letter_code
_entity_poly.pdbx_strand_id
1 'polypeptide(L)'
;MRRCFSLERYHGISSRHTCPNCGGKRCFTLYVDEAGEPLDPKVGRCDHESGCGYHYKPRDYFRDHPEADGKDWREEEPEWLKKALEKRKQEQQKPLCFIPAEVVEKSVRPDIVSTFTMFLLRLFDDKTVVKLVNDYLLGVTKSGDVIFFQIDKDGKCRTGKIMKYDPETGHRIKDEKTKGRINWVHSLMKYTNALPQDWQLTQCLFGEHLLPEYPDKPVALVESEKTAVICAAMMPEYIWLATGGKSQFNERLNVLQSRDIIAFPDVDGYETWTEKAAFLSHLNIKVSNLLQKNATEEEREQHIDIADWLVKWNLEPKPESSSHLNRTFQKVAKYFSPEFHEQLLGLIEDLDLDVWF
;
A
#
# COMPACT_ATOMS: atom_id res chain seq x y z
N MET A 1 44.14 -1.74 4.92
CA MET A 1 43.13 -1.49 3.87
C MET A 1 41.87 -2.16 4.32
N ARG A 2 40.77 -1.43 4.49
CA ARG A 2 39.47 -1.98 4.82
C ARG A 2 38.91 -2.69 3.59
N ARG A 3 38.43 -3.91 3.75
CA ARG A 3 37.73 -4.60 2.67
C ARG A 3 36.29 -4.10 2.66
N CYS A 4 35.91 -3.34 1.61
CA CYS A 4 34.53 -2.97 1.35
C CYS A 4 33.85 -4.13 0.60
N PHE A 5 32.71 -4.57 1.09
CA PHE A 5 31.93 -5.64 0.45
C PHE A 5 30.66 -5.07 -0.17
N SER A 6 30.40 -5.43 -1.43
CA SER A 6 29.17 -5.09 -2.16
C SER A 6 28.56 -6.35 -2.77
N LEU A 7 27.25 -6.32 -3.07
CA LEU A 7 26.65 -7.41 -3.83
C LEU A 7 27.29 -7.49 -5.21
N GLU A 8 27.67 -8.70 -5.61
CA GLU A 8 28.28 -8.98 -6.90
C GLU A 8 27.39 -8.46 -8.05
N ARG A 9 27.98 -7.67 -8.96
CA ARG A 9 27.25 -7.17 -10.13
C ARG A 9 26.92 -8.33 -11.07
N TYR A 10 25.73 -8.26 -11.68
CA TYR A 10 25.34 -9.26 -12.66
C TYR A 10 26.19 -9.13 -13.94
N HIS A 11 26.97 -10.16 -14.23
CA HIS A 11 27.78 -10.28 -15.46
C HIS A 11 27.56 -11.60 -16.18
N GLY A 12 26.42 -12.26 -15.91
CA GLY A 12 26.03 -13.55 -16.50
C GLY A 12 25.64 -14.59 -15.45
N ILE A 13 25.32 -15.79 -15.92
CA ILE A 13 24.83 -16.89 -15.04
C ILE A 13 25.87 -17.29 -13.97
N SER A 14 27.15 -17.09 -14.23
CA SER A 14 28.25 -17.37 -13.28
C SER A 14 28.21 -16.50 -12.02
N SER A 15 27.60 -15.31 -12.08
CA SER A 15 27.44 -14.41 -10.94
C SER A 15 26.20 -14.71 -10.09
N ARG A 16 25.58 -15.87 -10.29
CA ARG A 16 24.43 -16.33 -9.51
C ARG A 16 24.69 -17.73 -8.96
N HIS A 17 24.56 -17.82 -7.65
CA HIS A 17 24.92 -19.00 -6.87
C HIS A 17 23.67 -19.74 -6.35
N THR A 18 23.89 -20.89 -5.71
CA THR A 18 22.83 -21.62 -5.03
C THR A 18 22.57 -21.00 -3.66
N CYS A 19 21.32 -20.70 -3.36
CA CYS A 19 20.95 -20.13 -2.06
C CYS A 19 21.17 -21.15 -0.94
N PRO A 20 21.91 -20.81 0.15
CA PRO A 20 22.16 -21.73 1.24
C PRO A 20 20.92 -22.04 2.08
N ASN A 21 19.88 -21.22 2.02
CA ASN A 21 18.64 -21.40 2.78
C ASN A 21 17.59 -22.22 2.01
N CYS A 22 17.23 -21.81 0.81
CA CYS A 22 16.19 -22.51 0.04
C CYS A 22 16.69 -23.54 -0.97
N GLY A 23 18.01 -23.66 -1.16
CA GLY A 23 18.61 -24.59 -2.13
C GLY A 23 18.35 -24.22 -3.61
N GLY A 24 17.67 -23.11 -3.86
CA GLY A 24 17.40 -22.62 -5.21
C GLY A 24 18.70 -22.36 -5.98
N LYS A 25 18.80 -22.88 -7.21
CA LYS A 25 19.95 -22.67 -8.06
C LYS A 25 19.86 -21.33 -8.77
N ARG A 26 20.98 -20.64 -8.92
CA ARG A 26 21.11 -19.37 -9.68
C ARG A 26 20.19 -18.23 -9.19
N CYS A 27 19.93 -18.19 -7.90
CA CYS A 27 19.08 -17.20 -7.26
C CYS A 27 19.75 -16.53 -6.04
N PHE A 28 21.07 -16.67 -5.91
CA PHE A 28 21.80 -16.12 -4.78
C PHE A 28 22.98 -15.27 -5.24
N THR A 29 23.06 -14.04 -4.75
CA THR A 29 24.09 -13.08 -5.04
C THR A 29 25.01 -12.92 -3.85
N LEU A 30 26.29 -13.17 -4.01
CA LEU A 30 27.30 -13.06 -2.94
C LEU A 30 27.69 -11.61 -2.67
N TYR A 31 28.18 -11.34 -1.46
CA TYR A 31 28.93 -10.12 -1.18
C TYR A 31 30.40 -10.37 -1.50
N VAL A 32 30.96 -9.53 -2.38
CA VAL A 32 32.35 -9.57 -2.84
C VAL A 32 33.09 -8.29 -2.46
N ASP A 33 34.41 -8.39 -2.28
CA ASP A 33 35.27 -7.26 -2.04
C ASP A 33 35.60 -6.50 -3.37
N GLU A 34 36.48 -5.49 -3.29
CA GLU A 34 36.90 -4.69 -4.46
C GLU A 34 37.64 -5.51 -5.53
N ALA A 35 38.22 -6.65 -5.16
CA ALA A 35 38.88 -7.58 -6.07
C ALA A 35 37.90 -8.60 -6.69
N GLY A 36 36.65 -8.62 -6.24
CA GLY A 36 35.63 -9.58 -6.68
C GLY A 36 35.66 -10.89 -5.89
N GLU A 37 36.43 -10.97 -4.80
CA GLU A 37 36.50 -12.16 -3.97
C GLU A 37 35.33 -12.20 -2.97
N PRO A 38 34.60 -13.34 -2.86
CA PRO A 38 33.49 -13.46 -1.95
C PRO A 38 33.96 -13.49 -0.49
N LEU A 39 33.18 -12.81 0.39
CA LEU A 39 33.45 -12.80 1.84
C LEU A 39 33.31 -14.19 2.43
N ASP A 40 32.19 -14.84 2.14
CA ASP A 40 31.86 -16.20 2.55
C ASP A 40 30.75 -16.73 1.64
N PRO A 41 30.72 -18.05 1.31
CA PRO A 41 29.67 -18.62 0.45
C PRO A 41 28.24 -18.46 0.96
N LYS A 42 28.05 -18.15 2.25
CA LYS A 42 26.73 -17.92 2.87
C LYS A 42 26.36 -16.46 2.96
N VAL A 43 27.29 -15.53 2.72
CA VAL A 43 27.07 -14.09 2.86
C VAL A 43 26.60 -13.50 1.55
N GLY A 44 25.30 -13.23 1.47
CA GLY A 44 24.66 -12.80 0.24
C GLY A 44 23.16 -12.60 0.37
N ARG A 45 22.50 -12.39 -0.77
CA ARG A 45 21.06 -12.18 -0.85
C ARG A 45 20.41 -13.13 -1.86
N CYS A 46 19.31 -13.75 -1.46
CA CYS A 46 18.48 -14.57 -2.33
C CYS A 46 17.52 -13.68 -3.13
N ASP A 47 17.37 -13.96 -4.43
CA ASP A 47 16.45 -13.23 -5.32
C ASP A 47 14.97 -13.65 -5.11
N HIS A 48 14.72 -14.73 -4.38
CA HIS A 48 13.38 -15.16 -3.97
C HIS A 48 12.91 -14.34 -2.74
N GLU A 49 12.65 -13.07 -2.93
CA GLU A 49 12.32 -12.14 -1.83
C GLU A 49 11.05 -12.51 -1.07
N SER A 50 10.03 -12.99 -1.76
CA SER A 50 8.74 -13.36 -1.16
C SER A 50 8.67 -14.80 -0.63
N GLY A 51 9.55 -15.68 -1.08
CA GLY A 51 9.50 -17.10 -0.69
C GLY A 51 10.63 -17.56 0.23
N CYS A 52 11.82 -16.96 0.11
CA CYS A 52 13.00 -17.32 0.89
C CYS A 52 13.45 -16.20 1.83
N GLY A 53 13.52 -14.97 1.35
CA GLY A 53 13.91 -13.78 2.09
C GLY A 53 15.33 -13.79 2.66
N TYR A 54 16.16 -14.82 2.35
CA TYR A 54 17.50 -14.95 2.93
C TYR A 54 18.41 -13.81 2.49
N HIS A 55 18.87 -13.04 3.45
CA HIS A 55 19.81 -11.94 3.25
C HIS A 55 20.77 -11.88 4.44
N TYR A 56 21.94 -12.54 4.32
CA TYR A 56 23.00 -12.49 5.31
C TYR A 56 24.02 -11.45 4.89
N LYS A 57 24.13 -10.38 5.65
CA LYS A 57 24.95 -9.21 5.34
C LYS A 57 26.35 -9.33 5.92
N PRO A 58 27.38 -8.68 5.33
CA PRO A 58 28.73 -8.64 5.90
C PRO A 58 28.77 -8.20 7.36
N ARG A 59 27.96 -7.20 7.74
CA ARG A 59 27.84 -6.74 9.12
C ARG A 59 27.40 -7.86 10.07
N ASP A 60 26.42 -8.66 9.67
CA ASP A 60 25.91 -9.74 10.49
C ASP A 60 26.92 -10.87 10.57
N TYR A 61 27.62 -11.16 9.47
CA TYR A 61 28.72 -12.14 9.43
C TYR A 61 29.84 -11.79 10.42
N PHE A 62 30.36 -10.55 10.40
CA PHE A 62 31.42 -10.13 11.32
C PHE A 62 30.95 -10.03 12.78
N ARG A 63 29.67 -9.78 13.03
CA ARG A 63 29.11 -9.90 14.39
C ARG A 63 29.10 -11.33 14.87
N ASP A 64 28.76 -12.28 14.00
CA ASP A 64 28.66 -13.72 14.32
C ASP A 64 30.02 -14.41 14.29
N HIS A 65 31.05 -13.83 13.64
CA HIS A 65 32.42 -14.33 13.50
C HIS A 65 33.43 -13.22 13.86
N PRO A 66 33.56 -12.86 15.16
CA PRO A 66 34.47 -11.80 15.60
C PRO A 66 35.93 -12.06 15.26
N GLU A 67 36.30 -13.35 15.17
CA GLU A 67 37.67 -13.81 14.82
C GLU A 67 38.04 -13.55 13.34
N ALA A 68 37.04 -13.40 12.46
CA ALA A 68 37.24 -13.13 11.05
C ALA A 68 37.57 -11.65 10.77
N ASP A 69 37.30 -10.78 11.74
CA ASP A 69 37.53 -9.36 11.66
C ASP A 69 38.79 -8.94 12.40
N GLY A 70 39.89 -8.89 11.69
CA GLY A 70 41.20 -8.49 12.27
C GLY A 70 41.33 -6.98 12.62
N LYS A 71 40.25 -6.20 12.60
CA LYS A 71 40.26 -4.74 12.94
C LYS A 71 38.90 -4.25 13.39
N ASP A 72 38.90 -3.38 14.40
CA ASP A 72 37.73 -2.69 14.96
C ASP A 72 37.00 -1.85 13.91
N TRP A 73 35.84 -2.37 13.43
CA TRP A 73 35.00 -1.76 12.41
C TRP A 73 34.14 -0.61 12.94
N ARG A 74 34.26 -0.26 14.23
CA ARG A 74 33.40 0.71 14.94
C ARG A 74 33.86 2.16 14.77
N GLU A 75 35.05 2.43 14.29
CA GLU A 75 35.63 3.78 14.40
C GLU A 75 35.56 4.71 13.18
N GLU A 76 35.21 4.23 11.98
CA GLU A 76 34.96 5.15 10.86
C GLU A 76 33.93 4.60 9.87
N GLU A 77 32.87 5.35 9.64
CA GLU A 77 31.92 5.05 8.57
C GLU A 77 32.63 5.08 7.18
N PRO A 78 32.39 4.03 6.34
CA PRO A 78 32.99 4.00 4.99
C PRO A 78 32.66 5.25 4.19
N GLU A 79 33.62 5.74 3.40
CA GLU A 79 33.45 6.97 2.63
C GLU A 79 32.26 6.92 1.65
N TRP A 80 31.96 5.73 1.10
CA TRP A 80 30.79 5.52 0.26
C TRP A 80 29.48 5.68 1.07
N LEU A 81 29.46 5.28 2.37
CA LEU A 81 28.31 5.45 3.24
C LEU A 81 28.14 6.94 3.61
N LYS A 82 29.25 7.64 3.89
CA LYS A 82 29.24 9.10 4.08
C LYS A 82 28.70 9.79 2.80
N LYS A 83 29.21 9.43 1.62
CA LYS A 83 28.70 9.93 0.34
C LYS A 83 27.23 9.58 0.10
N ALA A 84 26.81 8.36 0.44
CA ALA A 84 25.41 7.95 0.33
C ALA A 84 24.50 8.69 1.31
N LEU A 85 24.96 8.93 2.55
CA LEU A 85 24.27 9.73 3.54
C LEU A 85 24.23 11.21 3.17
N GLU A 86 25.33 11.75 2.65
CA GLU A 86 25.37 13.11 2.11
C GLU A 86 24.46 13.27 0.89
N LYS A 87 24.46 12.31 -0.02
CA LYS A 87 23.53 12.27 -1.15
C LYS A 87 22.08 12.21 -0.67
N ARG A 88 21.76 11.36 0.32
CA ARG A 88 20.43 11.33 0.96
C ARG A 88 20.07 12.67 1.62
N LYS A 89 21.02 13.29 2.34
CA LYS A 89 20.81 14.63 2.93
C LYS A 89 20.58 15.69 1.87
N GLN A 90 21.33 15.65 0.76
CA GLN A 90 21.15 16.58 -0.36
C GLN A 90 19.84 16.31 -1.12
N GLU A 91 19.41 15.06 -1.25
CA GLU A 91 18.10 14.71 -1.80
C GLU A 91 16.96 15.16 -0.90
N GLN A 92 17.13 15.10 0.43
CA GLN A 92 16.15 15.62 1.41
C GLN A 92 16.10 17.17 1.46
N GLN A 93 17.17 17.86 1.04
CA GLN A 93 17.24 19.32 0.97
C GLN A 93 16.71 19.90 -0.35
N LYS A 94 16.42 19.05 -1.35
CA LYS A 94 15.82 19.52 -2.59
C LYS A 94 14.38 19.95 -2.34
N PRO A 95 13.93 21.05 -2.95
CA PRO A 95 12.56 21.50 -2.79
C PRO A 95 11.60 20.41 -3.23
N LEU A 96 10.54 20.22 -2.45
CA LEU A 96 9.48 19.28 -2.80
C LEU A 96 8.84 19.71 -4.11
N CYS A 97 8.70 18.77 -5.03
CA CYS A 97 8.07 19.00 -6.32
C CYS A 97 6.62 18.49 -6.29
N PHE A 98 5.73 19.26 -6.87
CA PHE A 98 4.30 18.97 -6.87
C PHE A 98 3.73 18.92 -8.29
N ILE A 99 2.65 18.20 -8.47
CA ILE A 99 1.80 18.29 -9.65
C ILE A 99 0.96 19.58 -9.53
N PRO A 100 0.83 20.40 -10.59
CA PRO A 100 0.00 21.59 -10.57
C PRO A 100 -1.45 21.27 -10.16
N ALA A 101 -2.06 22.13 -9.34
CA ALA A 101 -3.43 21.94 -8.84
C ALA A 101 -4.45 21.83 -9.98
N GLU A 102 -4.24 22.56 -11.06
CA GLU A 102 -5.10 22.55 -12.25
C GLU A 102 -5.21 21.17 -12.91
N VAL A 103 -4.21 20.30 -12.73
CA VAL A 103 -4.25 18.92 -13.23
C VAL A 103 -5.27 18.12 -12.43
N VAL A 104 -5.30 18.31 -11.11
CA VAL A 104 -6.30 17.67 -10.23
C VAL A 104 -7.69 18.21 -10.55
N GLU A 105 -7.87 19.54 -10.55
CA GLU A 105 -9.14 20.22 -10.80
C GLU A 105 -9.78 19.82 -12.13
N LYS A 106 -8.98 19.71 -13.19
CA LYS A 106 -9.46 19.28 -14.52
C LYS A 106 -9.78 17.80 -14.61
N SER A 107 -9.20 16.99 -13.74
CA SER A 107 -9.35 15.53 -13.76
C SER A 107 -10.45 15.04 -12.83
N VAL A 108 -10.70 15.75 -11.72
CA VAL A 108 -11.79 15.41 -10.79
C VAL A 108 -13.11 15.94 -11.34
N ARG A 109 -13.85 15.05 -11.95
CA ARG A 109 -15.09 15.36 -12.69
C ARG A 109 -16.21 14.43 -12.19
N PRO A 110 -17.02 14.86 -11.20
CA PRO A 110 -18.13 14.05 -10.69
C PRO A 110 -19.21 13.73 -11.74
N ASP A 111 -19.25 14.53 -12.80
CA ASP A 111 -20.14 14.37 -13.96
C ASP A 111 -19.61 13.37 -15.00
N ILE A 112 -18.38 12.89 -14.88
CA ILE A 112 -17.77 11.91 -15.78
C ILE A 112 -17.46 10.62 -15.00
N VAL A 113 -17.99 9.52 -15.48
CA VAL A 113 -17.88 8.23 -14.83
C VAL A 113 -16.62 7.49 -15.30
N SER A 114 -15.73 7.15 -14.39
CA SER A 114 -14.62 6.21 -14.67
C SER A 114 -15.09 4.76 -14.55
N THR A 115 -14.30 3.81 -15.07
CA THR A 115 -14.57 2.38 -14.90
C THR A 115 -14.67 1.98 -13.42
N PHE A 116 -13.92 2.64 -12.54
CA PHE A 116 -14.00 2.41 -11.10
C PHE A 116 -15.26 3.01 -10.47
N THR A 117 -15.65 4.22 -10.86
CA THR A 117 -16.90 4.81 -10.37
C THR A 117 -18.13 4.05 -10.88
N MET A 118 -18.08 3.46 -12.08
CA MET A 118 -19.12 2.53 -12.53
C MET A 118 -19.27 1.32 -11.59
N PHE A 119 -18.15 0.76 -11.15
CA PHE A 119 -18.17 -0.31 -10.16
C PHE A 119 -18.74 0.16 -8.81
N LEU A 120 -18.35 1.36 -8.33
CA LEU A 120 -18.88 1.92 -7.09
C LEU A 120 -20.40 2.12 -7.15
N LEU A 121 -20.96 2.54 -8.29
CA LEU A 121 -22.41 2.70 -8.49
C LEU A 121 -23.20 1.37 -8.45
N ARG A 122 -22.51 0.23 -8.53
CA ARG A 122 -23.13 -1.09 -8.29
C ARG A 122 -23.19 -1.46 -6.81
N LEU A 123 -22.33 -0.84 -6.00
CA LEU A 123 -22.23 -1.11 -4.56
C LEU A 123 -22.97 -0.10 -3.71
N PHE A 124 -23.08 1.15 -4.19
CA PHE A 124 -23.54 2.30 -3.42
C PHE A 124 -24.45 3.18 -4.27
N ASP A 125 -25.28 3.99 -3.60
CA ASP A 125 -26.11 4.99 -4.25
C ASP A 125 -25.28 6.15 -4.84
N ASP A 126 -25.91 6.92 -5.72
CA ASP A 126 -25.27 8.04 -6.44
C ASP A 126 -24.70 9.10 -5.49
N LYS A 127 -25.39 9.39 -4.38
CA LYS A 127 -24.95 10.40 -3.41
C LYS A 127 -23.67 9.97 -2.72
N THR A 128 -23.60 8.70 -2.32
CA THR A 128 -22.42 8.09 -1.72
C THR A 128 -21.26 8.10 -2.71
N VAL A 129 -21.48 7.72 -3.97
CA VAL A 129 -20.43 7.71 -4.99
C VAL A 129 -19.90 9.11 -5.27
N VAL A 130 -20.80 10.11 -5.44
CA VAL A 130 -20.39 11.50 -5.61
C VAL A 130 -19.59 12.01 -4.42
N LYS A 131 -20.01 11.66 -3.19
CA LYS A 131 -19.26 11.99 -1.99
C LYS A 131 -17.86 11.38 -2.01
N LEU A 132 -17.72 10.11 -2.34
CA LEU A 132 -16.41 9.43 -2.44
C LEU A 132 -15.50 10.06 -3.49
N VAL A 133 -16.05 10.42 -4.67
CA VAL A 133 -15.31 11.11 -5.73
C VAL A 133 -14.77 12.45 -5.25
N ASN A 134 -15.56 13.20 -4.51
CA ASN A 134 -15.18 14.52 -3.99
C ASN A 134 -14.21 14.39 -2.80
N ASP A 135 -14.52 13.55 -1.83
CA ASP A 135 -13.67 13.38 -0.62
C ASP A 135 -12.28 12.88 -0.99
N TYR A 136 -12.17 11.89 -1.89
CA TYR A 136 -10.90 11.30 -2.30
C TYR A 136 -10.28 11.93 -3.54
N LEU A 137 -10.92 12.98 -4.09
CA LEU A 137 -10.48 13.68 -5.30
C LEU A 137 -10.15 12.69 -6.43
N LEU A 138 -11.09 11.75 -6.70
CA LEU A 138 -10.91 10.74 -7.72
C LEU A 138 -10.95 11.38 -9.11
N GLY A 139 -9.82 11.35 -9.80
CA GLY A 139 -9.72 11.85 -11.15
C GLY A 139 -10.14 10.80 -12.19
N VAL A 140 -10.41 11.26 -13.40
CA VAL A 140 -10.70 10.42 -14.55
C VAL A 140 -9.86 10.83 -15.76
N THR A 141 -9.31 9.85 -16.48
CA THR A 141 -8.61 10.07 -17.74
C THR A 141 -9.60 10.15 -18.91
N LYS A 142 -9.14 10.61 -20.07
CA LYS A 142 -9.95 10.59 -21.30
C LYS A 142 -10.35 9.16 -21.73
N SER A 143 -9.60 8.14 -21.32
CA SER A 143 -9.91 6.72 -21.58
C SER A 143 -10.85 6.10 -20.54
N GLY A 144 -11.32 6.87 -19.54
CA GLY A 144 -12.20 6.37 -18.49
C GLY A 144 -11.47 5.64 -17.35
N ASP A 145 -10.13 5.69 -17.28
CA ASP A 145 -9.37 5.11 -16.19
C ASP A 145 -9.42 6.04 -14.97
N VAL A 146 -9.49 5.48 -13.77
CA VAL A 146 -9.46 6.28 -12.53
C VAL A 146 -8.06 6.78 -12.23
N ILE A 147 -7.96 7.98 -11.67
CA ILE A 147 -6.73 8.55 -11.13
C ILE A 147 -6.89 8.67 -9.61
N PHE A 148 -6.06 7.95 -8.87
CA PHE A 148 -5.93 8.08 -7.42
C PHE A 148 -4.82 9.08 -7.13
N PHE A 149 -5.19 10.35 -6.88
CA PHE A 149 -4.22 11.38 -6.54
C PHE A 149 -3.68 11.21 -5.14
N GLN A 150 -2.37 11.28 -4.99
CA GLN A 150 -1.68 11.38 -3.71
C GLN A 150 -1.53 12.87 -3.37
N ILE A 151 -2.40 13.37 -2.53
CA ILE A 151 -2.41 14.75 -2.05
C ILE A 151 -2.05 14.73 -0.58
N ASP A 152 -1.04 15.50 -0.19
CA ASP A 152 -0.55 15.54 1.17
C ASP A 152 -1.47 16.36 2.11
N LYS A 153 -1.17 16.31 3.40
CA LYS A 153 -1.93 17.02 4.44
C LYS A 153 -1.99 18.55 4.23
N ASP A 154 -1.08 19.11 3.43
CA ASP A 154 -1.02 20.54 3.12
C ASP A 154 -1.75 20.86 1.79
N GLY A 155 -2.49 19.90 1.23
CA GLY A 155 -3.26 20.02 -0.02
C GLY A 155 -2.42 20.00 -1.29
N LYS A 156 -1.14 19.59 -1.22
CA LYS A 156 -0.24 19.56 -2.38
C LYS A 156 -0.25 18.21 -3.05
N CYS A 157 -0.53 18.18 -4.35
CA CYS A 157 -0.54 16.95 -5.12
C CYS A 157 0.89 16.46 -5.40
N ARG A 158 1.23 15.27 -4.91
CA ARG A 158 2.53 14.62 -5.09
C ARG A 158 2.62 13.86 -6.39
N THR A 159 1.57 13.14 -6.72
CA THR A 159 1.41 12.36 -7.96
C THR A 159 -0.03 11.83 -8.06
N GLY A 160 -0.30 11.01 -9.08
CA GLY A 160 -1.54 10.26 -9.22
C GLY A 160 -1.27 8.90 -9.84
N LYS A 161 -1.87 7.85 -9.29
CA LYS A 161 -1.81 6.48 -9.79
C LYS A 161 -2.97 6.23 -10.73
N ILE A 162 -2.70 5.86 -11.97
CA ILE A 162 -3.73 5.66 -13.00
C ILE A 162 -4.01 4.17 -13.10
N MET A 163 -5.26 3.79 -12.89
CA MET A 163 -5.70 2.40 -12.84
C MET A 163 -6.96 2.18 -13.66
N LYS A 164 -7.06 0.99 -14.25
CA LYS A 164 -8.26 0.54 -14.95
C LYS A 164 -8.87 -0.63 -14.19
N TYR A 165 -10.17 -0.54 -13.97
CA TYR A 165 -10.93 -1.60 -13.31
C TYR A 165 -12.03 -2.13 -14.22
N ASP A 166 -12.38 -3.37 -14.04
CA ASP A 166 -13.57 -3.96 -14.62
C ASP A 166 -14.79 -3.39 -13.88
N PRO A 167 -15.74 -2.77 -14.58
CA PRO A 167 -16.89 -2.11 -13.95
C PRO A 167 -17.90 -3.09 -13.33
N GLU A 168 -17.83 -4.37 -13.70
CA GLU A 168 -18.73 -5.41 -13.16
C GLU A 168 -18.17 -6.04 -11.89
N THR A 169 -16.88 -6.35 -11.90
CA THR A 169 -16.23 -7.13 -10.84
C THR A 169 -15.35 -6.31 -9.91
N GLY A 170 -15.00 -5.08 -10.29
CA GLY A 170 -14.04 -4.25 -9.54
C GLY A 170 -12.61 -4.81 -9.55
N HIS A 171 -12.32 -5.82 -10.36
CA HIS A 171 -10.97 -6.33 -10.52
C HIS A 171 -10.13 -5.43 -11.41
N ARG A 172 -8.85 -5.31 -11.08
CA ARG A 172 -7.91 -4.55 -11.87
C ARG A 172 -7.72 -5.18 -13.25
N ILE A 173 -7.91 -4.39 -14.31
CA ILE A 173 -7.57 -4.77 -15.67
C ILE A 173 -6.10 -4.51 -15.91
N LYS A 174 -5.32 -5.56 -16.21
CA LYS A 174 -3.90 -5.46 -16.58
C LYS A 174 -3.80 -5.31 -18.10
N ASP A 175 -3.30 -4.17 -18.56
CA ASP A 175 -3.04 -3.95 -19.99
C ASP A 175 -1.85 -4.81 -20.44
N GLU A 176 -2.08 -5.66 -21.43
CA GLU A 176 -1.06 -6.55 -22.01
C GLU A 176 0.10 -5.79 -22.66
N LYS A 177 -0.19 -4.62 -23.29
CA LYS A 177 0.83 -3.77 -23.94
C LYS A 177 1.83 -3.22 -22.94
N THR A 178 1.36 -2.87 -21.75
CA THR A 178 2.21 -2.36 -20.66
C THR A 178 2.74 -3.47 -19.76
N LYS A 179 2.41 -4.75 -20.04
CA LYS A 179 2.70 -5.89 -19.18
C LYS A 179 2.23 -5.66 -17.73
N GLY A 180 1.07 -5.02 -17.58
CA GLY A 180 0.47 -4.72 -16.29
C GLY A 180 1.20 -3.62 -15.48
N ARG A 181 2.10 -2.83 -16.08
CA ARG A 181 2.73 -1.70 -15.40
C ARG A 181 1.69 -0.65 -15.04
N ILE A 182 1.87 -0.06 -13.88
CA ILE A 182 1.04 1.04 -13.41
C ILE A 182 1.48 2.32 -14.10
N ASN A 183 0.53 3.07 -14.65
CA ASN A 183 0.77 4.42 -15.14
C ASN A 183 0.66 5.44 -14.01
N TRP A 184 1.44 6.51 -14.13
CA TRP A 184 1.48 7.57 -13.15
C TRP A 184 1.36 8.93 -13.82
N VAL A 185 0.63 9.86 -13.20
CA VAL A 185 0.46 11.23 -13.71
C VAL A 185 1.81 11.89 -13.95
N HIS A 186 2.73 11.83 -12.98
CA HIS A 186 4.07 12.41 -13.13
C HIS A 186 4.86 11.80 -14.30
N SER A 187 4.68 10.50 -14.57
CA SER A 187 5.38 9.84 -15.69
C SER A 187 4.87 10.34 -17.05
N LEU A 188 3.54 10.50 -17.17
CA LEU A 188 2.94 11.07 -18.38
C LEU A 188 3.35 12.53 -18.58
N MET A 189 3.37 13.32 -17.51
CA MET A 189 3.77 14.72 -17.57
C MET A 189 5.25 14.90 -17.88
N LYS A 190 6.12 13.99 -17.40
CA LYS A 190 7.54 13.96 -17.81
C LYS A 190 7.69 13.62 -19.30
N TYR A 191 6.94 12.63 -19.77
CA TYR A 191 6.98 12.25 -21.18
C TYR A 191 6.57 13.39 -22.11
N THR A 192 5.63 14.24 -21.67
CA THR A 192 5.18 15.43 -22.42
C THR A 192 5.96 16.71 -22.12
N ASN A 193 7.07 16.62 -21.37
CA ASN A 193 7.86 17.76 -20.88
C ASN A 193 7.04 18.80 -20.10
N ALA A 194 5.94 18.40 -19.47
CA ALA A 194 5.10 19.27 -18.67
C ALA A 194 5.58 19.41 -17.21
N LEU A 195 6.65 18.71 -16.82
CA LEU A 195 7.34 18.86 -15.54
C LEU A 195 8.80 19.28 -15.77
N PRO A 196 9.40 20.03 -14.83
CA PRO A 196 10.81 20.36 -14.85
C PRO A 196 11.69 19.10 -14.95
N GLN A 197 12.86 19.19 -15.57
CA GLN A 197 13.78 18.04 -15.72
C GLN A 197 14.31 17.52 -14.38
N ASP A 198 14.50 18.41 -13.42
CA ASP A 198 14.94 18.13 -12.05
C ASP A 198 13.78 17.72 -11.10
N TRP A 199 12.55 17.62 -11.62
CA TRP A 199 11.40 17.21 -10.82
C TRP A 199 11.60 15.82 -10.21
N GLN A 200 11.37 15.71 -8.90
CA GLN A 200 11.56 14.48 -8.14
C GLN A 200 10.24 14.01 -7.53
N LEU A 201 10.01 12.71 -7.62
CA LEU A 201 8.85 12.07 -7.00
C LEU A 201 9.03 11.98 -5.48
N THR A 202 8.11 12.56 -4.75
CA THR A 202 7.98 12.36 -3.30
C THR A 202 6.55 11.98 -3.02
N GLN A 203 6.30 10.69 -2.77
CA GLN A 203 4.95 10.17 -2.53
C GLN A 203 4.50 10.43 -1.09
N CYS A 204 3.18 10.56 -0.90
CA CYS A 204 2.49 10.56 0.38
C CYS A 204 1.43 9.44 0.42
N LEU A 205 0.68 9.31 1.50
CA LEU A 205 -0.42 8.35 1.58
C LEU A 205 -1.58 8.82 0.70
N PHE A 206 -2.29 7.88 0.09
CA PHE A 206 -3.56 8.20 -0.54
C PHE A 206 -4.60 8.55 0.53
N GLY A 207 -5.34 9.62 0.35
CA GLY A 207 -6.30 10.14 1.33
C GLY A 207 -5.68 11.02 2.43
N GLU A 208 -4.36 11.28 2.42
CA GLU A 208 -3.65 12.04 3.45
C GLU A 208 -4.23 13.45 3.66
N HIS A 209 -4.73 14.08 2.61
CA HIS A 209 -5.39 15.39 2.66
C HIS A 209 -6.66 15.43 3.52
N LEU A 210 -7.26 14.27 3.86
CA LEU A 210 -8.41 14.19 4.75
C LEU A 210 -8.02 14.35 6.24
N LEU A 211 -6.74 14.17 6.58
CA LEU A 211 -6.29 14.21 7.97
C LEU A 211 -6.59 15.55 8.67
N PRO A 212 -6.35 16.72 8.05
CA PRO A 212 -6.69 18.01 8.68
C PRO A 212 -8.18 18.26 8.84
N GLU A 213 -9.02 17.67 7.97
CA GLU A 213 -10.48 17.84 8.00
C GLU A 213 -11.13 17.09 9.17
N TYR A 214 -10.51 15.99 9.61
CA TYR A 214 -11.02 15.12 10.65
C TYR A 214 -9.94 14.85 11.73
N PRO A 215 -9.60 15.86 12.55
CA PRO A 215 -8.48 15.75 13.51
C PRO A 215 -8.66 14.65 14.54
N ASP A 216 -9.87 14.33 14.93
CA ASP A 216 -10.20 13.38 16.03
C ASP A 216 -10.57 11.97 15.54
N LYS A 217 -10.79 11.77 14.22
CA LYS A 217 -11.14 10.45 13.72
C LYS A 217 -9.93 9.50 13.74
N PRO A 218 -10.10 8.23 14.15
CA PRO A 218 -9.06 7.23 14.00
C PRO A 218 -8.78 6.95 12.52
N VAL A 219 -7.57 6.50 12.23
CA VAL A 219 -7.11 6.19 10.88
C VAL A 219 -7.19 4.68 10.65
N ALA A 220 -7.82 4.28 9.56
CA ALA A 220 -7.72 2.93 9.02
C ALA A 220 -6.77 2.92 7.83
N LEU A 221 -5.80 2.00 7.84
CA LEU A 221 -4.73 1.91 6.84
C LEU A 221 -4.84 0.60 6.06
N VAL A 222 -4.84 0.70 4.72
CA VAL A 222 -4.90 -0.44 3.79
C VAL A 222 -3.78 -0.36 2.75
N GLU A 223 -3.63 -1.42 1.93
CA GLU A 223 -2.63 -1.43 0.86
C GLU A 223 -3.08 -0.64 -0.36
N SER A 224 -4.32 -0.85 -0.79
CA SER A 224 -4.85 -0.39 -2.07
C SER A 224 -5.74 0.84 -1.93
N GLU A 225 -5.63 1.76 -2.89
CA GLU A 225 -6.48 2.94 -2.99
C GLU A 225 -7.96 2.56 -3.21
N LYS A 226 -8.24 1.52 -4.01
CA LYS A 226 -9.58 0.94 -4.22
C LYS A 226 -10.21 0.57 -2.88
N THR A 227 -9.46 -0.18 -2.09
CA THR A 227 -9.87 -0.66 -0.78
C THR A 227 -10.22 0.49 0.16
N ALA A 228 -9.37 1.53 0.22
CA ALA A 228 -9.61 2.70 1.05
C ALA A 228 -10.94 3.40 0.68
N VAL A 229 -11.20 3.60 -0.62
CA VAL A 229 -12.43 4.27 -1.09
C VAL A 229 -13.67 3.45 -0.75
N ILE A 230 -13.67 2.14 -1.00
CA ILE A 230 -14.82 1.26 -0.72
C ILE A 230 -15.09 1.22 0.80
N CYS A 231 -14.05 1.01 1.60
CA CYS A 231 -14.18 0.95 3.05
C CYS A 231 -14.64 2.29 3.66
N ALA A 232 -14.30 3.42 3.05
CA ALA A 232 -14.76 4.73 3.51
C ALA A 232 -16.29 4.90 3.42
N ALA A 233 -16.93 4.27 2.43
CA ALA A 233 -18.39 4.23 2.36
C ALA A 233 -19.00 3.29 3.40
N MET A 234 -18.34 2.14 3.66
CA MET A 234 -18.88 1.08 4.50
C MET A 234 -18.61 1.29 5.99
N MET A 235 -17.53 1.98 6.33
CA MET A 235 -17.08 2.23 7.70
C MET A 235 -16.61 3.69 7.83
N PRO A 236 -17.57 4.67 7.80
CA PRO A 236 -17.28 6.10 7.77
C PRO A 236 -16.75 6.66 9.10
N GLU A 237 -16.70 5.87 10.16
CA GLU A 237 -16.12 6.24 11.46
C GLU A 237 -14.58 6.39 11.40
N TYR A 238 -13.92 5.86 10.37
CA TYR A 238 -12.48 6.00 10.15
C TYR A 238 -12.16 6.99 9.04
N ILE A 239 -10.93 7.51 9.05
CA ILE A 239 -10.29 8.05 7.85
C ILE A 239 -9.54 6.89 7.19
N TRP A 240 -9.97 6.49 6.01
CA TRP A 240 -9.33 5.40 5.27
C TRP A 240 -8.20 5.93 4.38
N LEU A 241 -7.00 5.45 4.64
CA LEU A 241 -5.80 5.81 3.89
C LEU A 241 -5.18 4.58 3.24
N ALA A 242 -4.52 4.76 2.10
CA ALA A 242 -3.78 3.67 1.48
C ALA A 242 -2.29 3.95 1.38
N THR A 243 -1.48 2.91 1.61
CA THR A 243 -0.01 2.97 1.45
C THR A 243 0.40 2.96 -0.03
N GLY A 244 -0.46 2.43 -0.91
CA GLY A 244 -0.18 2.22 -2.34
C GLY A 244 0.55 0.92 -2.65
N GLY A 245 0.76 0.05 -1.65
CA GLY A 245 1.34 -1.29 -1.79
C GLY A 245 1.99 -1.81 -0.52
N LYS A 246 2.12 -3.13 -0.41
CA LYS A 246 2.63 -3.87 0.76
C LYS A 246 4.00 -3.38 1.27
N SER A 247 4.90 -3.01 0.33
CA SER A 247 6.24 -2.52 0.67
C SER A 247 6.24 -1.08 1.20
N GLN A 248 5.17 -0.33 0.99
CA GLN A 248 5.08 1.10 1.30
C GLN A 248 4.63 1.41 2.73
N PHE A 249 4.47 0.39 3.55
CA PHE A 249 4.33 0.53 5.00
C PHE A 249 5.72 0.84 5.59
N ASN A 250 6.04 2.13 5.71
CA ASN A 250 7.38 2.64 6.08
C ASN A 250 7.27 4.03 6.75
N GLU A 251 8.37 4.78 6.80
CA GLU A 251 8.46 6.10 7.46
C GLU A 251 7.48 7.15 6.91
N ARG A 252 6.81 6.95 5.78
CA ARG A 252 5.70 7.83 5.33
C ARG A 252 4.56 7.88 6.35
N LEU A 253 4.40 6.82 7.14
CA LEU A 253 3.39 6.77 8.21
C LEU A 253 3.67 7.77 9.34
N ASN A 254 4.84 8.40 9.41
CA ASN A 254 5.15 9.41 10.41
C ASN A 254 4.21 10.63 10.36
N VAL A 255 3.55 10.88 9.22
CA VAL A 255 2.49 11.90 9.12
C VAL A 255 1.30 11.60 10.04
N LEU A 256 1.13 10.35 10.47
CA LEU A 256 0.07 9.87 11.37
C LEU A 256 0.46 9.93 12.85
N GLN A 257 1.57 10.57 13.19
CA GLN A 257 1.97 10.77 14.58
C GLN A 257 0.81 11.41 15.36
N SER A 258 0.55 10.90 16.55
CA SER A 258 -0.56 11.31 17.44
C SER A 258 -1.96 10.86 16.97
N ARG A 259 -2.07 9.92 16.03
CA ARG A 259 -3.32 9.29 15.63
C ARG A 259 -3.41 7.86 16.14
N ASP A 260 -4.63 7.42 16.43
CA ASP A 260 -4.93 6.00 16.59
C ASP A 260 -5.04 5.37 15.21
N ILE A 261 -4.22 4.34 14.95
CA ILE A 261 -4.09 3.71 13.64
C ILE A 261 -4.49 2.25 13.75
N ILE A 262 -5.42 1.81 12.91
CA ILE A 262 -5.73 0.40 12.70
C ILE A 262 -5.32 0.03 11.28
N ALA A 263 -4.35 -0.85 11.15
CA ALA A 263 -3.89 -1.34 9.85
C ALA A 263 -4.63 -2.63 9.49
N PHE A 264 -5.24 -2.66 8.31
CA PHE A 264 -5.93 -3.82 7.73
C PHE A 264 -5.13 -4.34 6.55
N PRO A 265 -4.16 -5.23 6.78
CA PRO A 265 -3.40 -5.85 5.69
C PRO A 265 -4.30 -6.76 4.85
N ASP A 266 -3.92 -6.97 3.60
CA ASP A 266 -4.49 -8.03 2.79
C ASP A 266 -4.23 -9.39 3.48
N VAL A 267 -4.96 -10.43 3.09
CA VAL A 267 -4.97 -11.73 3.78
C VAL A 267 -3.58 -12.34 4.01
N ASP A 268 -2.62 -12.05 3.12
CA ASP A 268 -1.24 -12.53 3.18
C ASP A 268 -0.25 -11.49 3.77
N GLY A 269 -0.75 -10.36 4.29
CA GLY A 269 0.05 -9.23 4.75
C GLY A 269 0.29 -9.11 6.25
N TYR A 270 -0.42 -9.89 7.08
CA TYR A 270 -0.47 -9.69 8.53
C TYR A 270 0.90 -9.76 9.21
N GLU A 271 1.67 -10.81 8.97
CA GLU A 271 3.00 -10.97 9.58
C GLU A 271 3.93 -9.83 9.18
N THR A 272 3.97 -9.54 7.87
CA THR A 272 4.82 -8.47 7.32
C THR A 272 4.49 -7.11 7.92
N TRP A 273 3.20 -6.78 8.05
CA TRP A 273 2.78 -5.49 8.60
C TRP A 273 2.96 -5.42 10.12
N THR A 274 2.81 -6.54 10.82
CA THR A 274 3.11 -6.64 12.25
C THR A 274 4.60 -6.39 12.54
N GLU A 275 5.49 -7.02 11.77
CA GLU A 275 6.93 -6.77 11.88
C GLU A 275 7.28 -5.30 11.59
N LYS A 276 6.73 -4.73 10.52
CA LYS A 276 6.98 -3.33 10.16
C LYS A 276 6.42 -2.35 11.19
N ALA A 277 5.25 -2.61 11.77
CA ALA A 277 4.68 -1.80 12.84
C ALA A 277 5.57 -1.78 14.08
N ALA A 278 6.23 -2.89 14.40
CA ALA A 278 7.19 -2.94 15.51
C ALA A 278 8.40 -1.99 15.31
N PHE A 279 8.85 -1.78 14.07
CA PHE A 279 9.89 -0.78 13.76
C PHE A 279 9.38 0.66 13.85
N LEU A 280 8.08 0.89 13.75
CA LEU A 280 7.42 2.20 13.88
C LEU A 280 6.77 2.35 15.26
N SER A 281 7.41 1.85 16.30
CA SER A 281 6.91 1.78 17.68
C SER A 281 6.54 3.14 18.30
N HIS A 282 6.98 4.25 17.70
CA HIS A 282 6.59 5.60 18.09
C HIS A 282 5.20 6.01 17.60
N LEU A 283 4.58 5.21 16.72
CA LEU A 283 3.21 5.37 16.25
C LEU A 283 2.28 4.39 16.98
N ASN A 284 1.06 4.82 17.28
CA ASN A 284 0.05 3.95 17.88
C ASN A 284 -0.66 3.10 16.82
N ILE A 285 0.02 2.05 16.34
CA ILE A 285 -0.48 1.18 15.27
C ILE A 285 -0.95 -0.16 15.85
N LYS A 286 -2.20 -0.52 15.58
CA LYS A 286 -2.74 -1.86 15.80
C LYS A 286 -2.94 -2.55 14.45
N VAL A 287 -2.30 -3.70 14.25
CA VAL A 287 -2.49 -4.50 13.04
C VAL A 287 -3.65 -5.45 13.25
N SER A 288 -4.67 -5.35 12.41
CA SER A 288 -5.85 -6.21 12.45
C SER A 288 -5.52 -7.61 11.92
N ASN A 289 -5.89 -8.64 12.66
CA ASN A 289 -5.79 -10.03 12.24
C ASN A 289 -7.14 -10.58 11.73
N LEU A 290 -8.07 -9.67 11.35
CA LEU A 290 -9.42 -10.03 10.94
C LEU A 290 -9.41 -11.02 9.78
N LEU A 291 -8.77 -10.69 8.68
CA LEU A 291 -8.71 -11.55 7.48
C LEU A 291 -7.89 -12.81 7.75
N GLN A 292 -6.77 -12.70 8.48
CA GLN A 292 -5.95 -13.87 8.81
C GLN A 292 -6.74 -14.94 9.56
N LYS A 293 -7.65 -14.51 10.46
CA LYS A 293 -8.45 -15.45 11.27
C LYS A 293 -9.68 -15.99 10.57
N ASN A 294 -10.31 -15.19 9.69
CA ASN A 294 -11.65 -15.49 9.19
C ASN A 294 -11.69 -15.82 7.69
N ALA A 295 -10.65 -15.54 6.93
CA ALA A 295 -10.61 -15.86 5.51
C ALA A 295 -10.58 -17.38 5.29
N THR A 296 -11.41 -17.85 4.34
CA THR A 296 -11.39 -19.24 3.86
C THR A 296 -10.12 -19.51 3.05
N GLU A 297 -9.85 -20.79 2.73
CA GLU A 297 -8.69 -21.15 1.90
C GLU A 297 -8.81 -20.55 0.49
N GLU A 298 -10.00 -20.55 -0.10
CA GLU A 298 -10.27 -19.93 -1.41
C GLU A 298 -10.01 -18.43 -1.39
N GLU A 299 -10.41 -17.74 -0.31
CA GLU A 299 -10.17 -16.30 -0.14
C GLU A 299 -8.69 -15.99 0.03
N ARG A 300 -7.93 -16.90 0.66
CA ARG A 300 -6.46 -16.79 0.77
C ARG A 300 -5.79 -16.94 -0.59
N GLU A 301 -6.22 -17.89 -1.40
CA GLU A 301 -5.73 -18.10 -2.76
C GLU A 301 -6.05 -16.92 -3.68
N GLN A 302 -7.18 -16.26 -3.46
CA GLN A 302 -7.60 -15.06 -4.19
C GLN A 302 -6.93 -13.78 -3.69
N HIS A 303 -6.15 -13.83 -2.59
CA HIS A 303 -5.49 -12.67 -1.99
C HIS A 303 -6.45 -11.51 -1.70
N ILE A 304 -7.59 -11.82 -1.06
CA ILE A 304 -8.63 -10.82 -0.78
C ILE A 304 -8.13 -9.73 0.17
N ASP A 305 -8.72 -8.55 0.01
CA ASP A 305 -8.57 -7.41 0.92
C ASP A 305 -9.82 -7.22 1.81
N ILE A 306 -9.77 -6.26 2.72
CA ILE A 306 -10.88 -5.98 3.63
C ILE A 306 -12.13 -5.48 2.89
N ALA A 307 -12.00 -4.78 1.75
CA ALA A 307 -13.15 -4.34 0.96
C ALA A 307 -13.83 -5.54 0.29
N ASP A 308 -13.06 -6.47 -0.29
CA ASP A 308 -13.59 -7.69 -0.90
C ASP A 308 -14.39 -8.49 0.15
N TRP A 309 -13.84 -8.61 1.36
CA TRP A 309 -14.49 -9.29 2.47
C TRP A 309 -15.78 -8.60 2.92
N LEU A 310 -15.78 -7.27 3.08
CA LEU A 310 -16.95 -6.50 3.49
C LEU A 310 -18.04 -6.51 2.40
N VAL A 311 -17.68 -6.39 1.12
CA VAL A 311 -18.62 -6.42 0.00
C VAL A 311 -19.32 -7.78 -0.04
N LYS A 312 -18.56 -8.87 0.06
CA LYS A 312 -19.13 -10.22 0.12
C LYS A 312 -20.13 -10.38 1.26
N TRP A 313 -19.75 -9.93 2.47
CA TRP A 313 -20.60 -9.99 3.67
C TRP A 313 -21.91 -9.21 3.54
N ASN A 314 -21.93 -8.12 2.77
CA ASN A 314 -23.13 -7.31 2.58
C ASN A 314 -24.02 -7.80 1.42
N LEU A 315 -23.44 -8.53 0.46
CA LEU A 315 -24.17 -9.03 -0.72
C LEU A 315 -24.63 -10.50 -0.59
N GLU A 316 -24.06 -11.30 0.32
CA GLU A 316 -24.49 -12.69 0.53
C GLU A 316 -25.64 -12.80 1.54
N PRO A 317 -26.66 -13.63 1.28
CA PRO A 317 -27.67 -13.97 2.29
C PRO A 317 -26.99 -14.69 3.47
N LYS A 318 -27.17 -14.18 4.69
CA LYS A 318 -26.48 -14.67 5.89
C LYS A 318 -26.93 -16.11 6.23
N PRO A 319 -26.00 -17.05 6.47
CA PRO A 319 -26.38 -18.35 7.00
C PRO A 319 -26.98 -18.20 8.41
N GLU A 320 -28.03 -18.94 8.70
CA GLU A 320 -28.88 -18.88 9.93
C GLU A 320 -28.16 -19.10 11.28
N SER A 321 -26.84 -19.27 11.34
CA SER A 321 -26.13 -19.69 12.56
C SER A 321 -25.04 -18.76 13.09
N SER A 322 -25.18 -17.43 13.01
CA SER A 322 -24.18 -16.56 13.63
C SER A 322 -24.73 -15.59 14.66
N SER A 323 -25.21 -16.11 15.80
CA SER A 323 -25.63 -15.31 16.95
C SER A 323 -24.51 -14.41 17.54
N HIS A 324 -23.25 -14.69 17.25
CA HIS A 324 -22.08 -13.90 17.71
C HIS A 324 -21.77 -12.71 16.79
N LEU A 325 -21.91 -12.88 15.47
CA LEU A 325 -21.68 -11.83 14.47
C LEU A 325 -22.83 -10.80 14.45
N ASN A 326 -24.05 -11.24 14.74
CA ASN A 326 -25.21 -10.35 14.87
C ASN A 326 -25.04 -9.29 15.98
N ARG A 327 -24.34 -9.59 17.08
CA ARG A 327 -24.05 -8.60 18.15
C ARG A 327 -23.03 -7.53 17.70
N THR A 328 -22.08 -7.87 16.87
CA THR A 328 -21.11 -6.91 16.34
C THR A 328 -21.76 -6.03 15.27
N PHE A 329 -22.62 -6.61 14.44
CA PHE A 329 -23.39 -5.87 13.44
C PHE A 329 -24.43 -4.93 14.07
N GLN A 330 -25.14 -5.35 15.14
CA GLN A 330 -26.05 -4.47 15.88
C GLN A 330 -25.32 -3.32 16.60
N LYS A 331 -24.05 -3.51 16.98
CA LYS A 331 -23.23 -2.41 17.51
C LYS A 331 -22.85 -1.41 16.41
N VAL A 332 -22.61 -1.88 15.19
CA VAL A 332 -22.27 -1.05 14.02
C VAL A 332 -23.53 -0.36 13.47
N ALA A 333 -24.66 -1.04 13.40
CA ALA A 333 -25.94 -0.48 12.95
C ALA A 333 -26.44 0.72 13.78
N LYS A 334 -26.00 0.84 15.02
CA LYS A 334 -26.32 2.01 15.87
C LYS A 334 -25.72 3.33 15.37
N TYR A 335 -24.77 3.28 14.45
CA TYR A 335 -24.09 4.44 13.90
C TYR A 335 -24.56 4.84 12.50
N PHE A 336 -25.56 4.11 11.94
CA PHE A 336 -26.19 4.53 10.68
C PHE A 336 -27.22 5.64 10.96
N SER A 337 -27.31 6.62 10.05
CA SER A 337 -28.33 7.67 10.19
C SER A 337 -29.73 7.06 10.13
N PRO A 338 -30.73 7.67 10.83
CA PRO A 338 -32.12 7.22 10.78
C PRO A 338 -32.69 7.09 9.35
N GLU A 339 -32.27 7.99 8.44
CA GLU A 339 -32.68 7.98 7.04
C GLU A 339 -32.15 6.76 6.27
N PHE A 340 -30.93 6.32 6.54
CA PHE A 340 -30.37 5.11 5.94
C PHE A 340 -31.07 3.86 6.49
N HIS A 341 -31.49 3.90 7.75
CA HIS A 341 -32.23 2.81 8.38
C HIS A 341 -33.63 2.64 7.74
N GLU A 342 -34.34 3.73 7.46
CA GLU A 342 -35.63 3.71 6.74
C GLU A 342 -35.50 3.26 5.29
N GLN A 343 -34.46 3.70 4.59
CA GLN A 343 -34.17 3.26 3.21
C GLN A 343 -33.84 1.78 3.14
N LEU A 344 -33.07 1.27 4.10
CA LEU A 344 -32.73 -0.15 4.21
C LEU A 344 -33.98 -0.99 4.51
N LEU A 345 -34.84 -0.52 5.40
CA LEU A 345 -36.13 -1.19 5.71
C LEU A 345 -37.04 -1.20 4.49
N GLY A 346 -37.14 -0.10 3.74
CA GLY A 346 -37.91 -0.05 2.48
C GLY A 346 -37.39 -1.02 1.41
N LEU A 347 -36.07 -1.15 1.27
CA LEU A 347 -35.45 -2.11 0.34
C LEU A 347 -35.70 -3.57 0.76
N ILE A 348 -35.73 -3.84 2.06
CA ILE A 348 -36.03 -5.17 2.64
C ILE A 348 -37.48 -5.55 2.37
N GLU A 349 -38.43 -4.61 2.54
CA GLU A 349 -39.86 -4.82 2.23
C GLU A 349 -40.11 -4.98 0.73
N ASP A 350 -39.48 -4.16 -0.12
CA ASP A 350 -39.65 -4.21 -1.57
C ASP A 350 -39.06 -5.48 -2.21
N LEU A 351 -38.05 -6.10 -1.59
CA LEU A 351 -37.36 -7.28 -2.11
C LEU A 351 -37.83 -8.58 -1.41
N ASP A 352 -38.86 -8.53 -0.54
CA ASP A 352 -39.39 -9.67 0.22
C ASP A 352 -38.28 -10.47 0.95
N LEU A 353 -37.32 -9.74 1.51
CA LEU A 353 -36.18 -10.34 2.20
C LEU A 353 -36.55 -10.60 3.66
N ASP A 354 -36.56 -11.87 4.07
CA ASP A 354 -36.69 -12.27 5.48
C ASP A 354 -35.45 -11.81 6.28
N VAL A 355 -35.51 -10.62 6.84
CA VAL A 355 -34.48 -10.10 7.75
C VAL A 355 -35.00 -10.18 9.17
N TRP A 356 -34.48 -11.12 9.92
CA TRP A 356 -34.72 -11.20 11.38
C TRP A 356 -33.75 -10.26 12.10
N PHE A 357 -34.32 -9.26 12.76
CA PHE A 357 -33.62 -8.32 13.65
C PHE A 357 -33.22 -8.95 14.99
#